data_d2c4c131e43e12ec0e4c46476483a850
#
_entry.id   d2c4c131e43e12ec0e4c46476483a850
#
_cell.length_a   1.000
_cell.length_b   1.000
_cell.length_c   1.000
_cell.angle_alpha   90.00
_cell.angle_beta   90.00
_cell.angle_gamma   90.00
#
_symmetry.space_group_name_H-M   'P 1'
#
loop_
_entity.id
_entity.type
_entity.pdbx_description
1 polymer ?
#
loop_
_entity_poly.entity_id
_entity_poly.type
_entity_poly.pdbx_seq_one_letter_code
_entity_poly.pdbx_strand_id
1 'polypeptide(L)'
;MKLRAPHHLLRTTVLAAAVLSATGLAACTDKADKANAVAVTGTDDSCDLERTDLAAGTIDFEFTNEGKKVSELYVVREDGDIVGEVENVTPNLTRTLKADLVAGEYKVRCKPGQTGDGIETEFTVSGKGGTPQAKADRTVTFDAADFTYQDLDLDGITKGTTVRFEMTNSGTQAHEFEVLDPSGEAIGEVAAIEPGKTGGATMTFEEAGTYTYQCILKDAKTHKAHDMLGMTGTFEVKAA
;
A
#
# COMPACT_ATOMS: atom_id res chain seq x y z
N MET A 1 -72.18 -46.09 37.63
CA MET A 1 -73.10 -46.97 36.93
C MET A 1 -72.67 -47.09 35.46
N LYS A 2 -72.40 -48.36 35.05
CA LYS A 2 -72.25 -48.87 33.66
C LYS A 2 -71.14 -48.25 32.80
N LEU A 3 -69.96 -48.91 32.62
CA LEU A 3 -69.64 -50.01 31.69
C LEU A 3 -69.85 -49.64 30.22
N ARG A 4 -68.83 -49.64 29.42
CA ARG A 4 -68.25 -50.76 28.66
C ARG A 4 -67.14 -50.24 27.66
N ALA A 5 -66.09 -51.05 27.65
CA ALA A 5 -65.03 -51.05 26.64
C ALA A 5 -65.54 -51.72 25.32
N PRO A 6 -64.62 -52.12 24.39
CA PRO A 6 -63.52 -51.56 23.64
C PRO A 6 -63.69 -51.84 22.12
N HIS A 7 -62.96 -51.25 21.26
CA HIS A 7 -62.72 -51.84 19.94
C HIS A 7 -61.34 -51.50 19.40
N HIS A 8 -60.69 -52.50 19.06
CA HIS A 8 -59.48 -52.92 18.41
C HIS A 8 -59.01 -52.09 17.20
N LEU A 9 -57.69 -51.99 17.18
CA LEU A 9 -56.74 -52.26 16.06
C LEU A 9 -56.95 -51.59 14.70
N LEU A 10 -55.99 -50.78 14.32
CA LEU A 10 -55.14 -51.14 13.17
C LEU A 10 -53.82 -50.43 13.25
N ARG A 11 -52.71 -51.20 13.38
CA ARG A 11 -51.36 -50.74 13.21
C ARG A 11 -51.08 -50.63 11.72
N THR A 12 -50.82 -49.45 11.22
CA THR A 12 -50.18 -49.21 9.94
C THR A 12 -48.82 -48.60 10.20
N THR A 13 -47.80 -49.43 10.05
CA THR A 13 -46.39 -49.04 10.00
C THR A 13 -46.16 -48.31 8.71
N VAL A 14 -45.92 -46.98 8.79
CA VAL A 14 -45.42 -46.21 7.66
C VAL A 14 -43.91 -46.13 7.85
N LEU A 15 -43.15 -46.84 6.98
CA LEU A 15 -41.73 -46.66 6.81
C LEU A 15 -41.51 -45.26 6.22
N ALA A 16 -41.03 -44.35 7.03
CA ALA A 16 -40.49 -43.06 6.53
C ALA A 16 -39.04 -43.29 6.09
N ALA A 17 -38.82 -43.34 4.79
CA ALA A 17 -37.47 -43.28 4.22
C ALA A 17 -36.92 -41.87 4.42
N ALA A 18 -35.97 -41.71 5.32
CA ALA A 18 -35.22 -40.49 5.48
C ALA A 18 -34.25 -40.35 4.32
N VAL A 19 -34.58 -39.49 3.36
CA VAL A 19 -33.63 -39.05 2.32
C VAL A 19 -32.74 -38.02 3.00
N LEU A 20 -31.49 -38.42 3.35
CA LEU A 20 -30.44 -37.48 3.71
C LEU A 20 -30.01 -36.71 2.44
N SER A 21 -30.58 -35.55 2.26
CA SER A 21 -30.04 -34.58 1.32
C SER A 21 -28.73 -33.98 1.93
N ALA A 22 -27.60 -34.53 1.52
CA ALA A 22 -26.30 -33.92 1.74
C ALA A 22 -26.24 -32.64 0.90
N THR A 23 -26.67 -31.49 1.47
CA THR A 23 -26.31 -30.19 0.93
C THR A 23 -24.81 -29.98 1.17
N GLY A 24 -24.02 -30.32 0.16
CA GLY A 24 -22.61 -29.90 0.12
C GLY A 24 -22.58 -28.39 0.14
N LEU A 25 -22.15 -27.80 1.27
CA LEU A 25 -21.61 -26.45 1.26
C LEU A 25 -20.36 -26.49 0.39
N ALA A 26 -20.50 -26.11 -0.87
CA ALA A 26 -19.36 -25.70 -1.66
C ALA A 26 -18.83 -24.44 -0.97
N ALA A 27 -17.78 -24.61 -0.16
CA ALA A 27 -16.94 -23.49 0.22
C ALA A 27 -16.37 -22.96 -1.09
N CYS A 28 -16.90 -21.84 -1.58
CA CYS A 28 -16.21 -21.02 -2.54
C CYS A 28 -14.96 -20.49 -1.80
N THR A 29 -13.89 -21.27 -1.83
CA THR A 29 -12.57 -20.73 -1.59
C THR A 29 -12.26 -19.89 -2.81
N ASP A 30 -12.12 -18.58 -2.61
CA ASP A 30 -11.64 -17.64 -3.58
C ASP A 30 -10.25 -18.08 -4.07
N LYS A 31 -10.25 -18.94 -5.10
CA LYS A 31 -9.03 -19.35 -5.82
C LYS A 31 -8.63 -18.34 -6.90
N ALA A 32 -9.45 -17.32 -7.13
CA ALA A 32 -9.19 -16.31 -8.16
C ALA A 32 -8.09 -15.33 -7.76
N ASP A 33 -7.90 -15.06 -6.46
CA ASP A 33 -6.97 -14.03 -5.99
C ASP A 33 -5.51 -14.49 -5.85
N LYS A 34 -5.23 -15.80 -5.86
CA LYS A 34 -3.84 -16.29 -5.72
C LYS A 34 -3.05 -16.40 -7.02
N ALA A 35 -3.68 -16.19 -8.18
CA ALA A 35 -3.01 -16.37 -9.47
C ALA A 35 -1.93 -15.30 -9.73
N ASN A 36 -1.99 -14.16 -9.06
CA ASN A 36 -1.07 -13.05 -9.22
C ASN A 36 -0.37 -12.65 -7.91
N ALA A 37 -0.36 -13.52 -6.90
CA ALA A 37 0.43 -13.31 -5.69
C ALA A 37 1.90 -13.68 -5.94
N VAL A 38 2.82 -12.92 -5.35
CA VAL A 38 4.26 -13.16 -5.42
C VAL A 38 4.88 -12.94 -4.05
N ALA A 39 5.67 -13.89 -3.58
CA ALA A 39 6.34 -13.77 -2.30
C ALA A 39 7.56 -12.84 -2.43
N VAL A 40 7.73 -11.98 -1.42
CA VAL A 40 8.90 -11.12 -1.21
C VAL A 40 9.45 -11.42 0.17
N THR A 41 10.72 -11.79 0.24
CA THR A 41 11.41 -12.04 1.52
C THR A 41 12.46 -10.96 1.75
N GLY A 42 12.28 -10.16 2.80
CA GLY A 42 13.25 -9.16 3.22
C GLY A 42 14.06 -9.66 4.41
N THR A 43 15.38 -9.47 4.35
CA THR A 43 16.27 -9.64 5.49
C THR A 43 16.97 -8.32 5.82
N ASP A 44 17.90 -8.31 6.77
CA ASP A 44 18.72 -7.10 7.01
C ASP A 44 19.68 -6.78 5.84
N ASP A 45 19.90 -7.75 4.91
CA ASP A 45 20.90 -7.68 3.85
C ASP A 45 20.38 -8.07 2.45
N SER A 46 19.11 -8.51 2.33
CA SER A 46 18.51 -8.90 1.04
C SER A 46 17.04 -8.52 0.93
N CYS A 47 16.56 -8.44 -0.32
CA CYS A 47 15.16 -8.22 -0.69
C CYS A 47 14.83 -9.16 -1.85
N ASP A 48 14.44 -10.40 -1.55
CA ASP A 48 14.33 -11.48 -2.53
C ASP A 48 12.89 -11.62 -3.04
N LEU A 49 12.74 -11.65 -4.36
CA LEU A 49 11.46 -11.84 -5.05
C LEU A 49 11.37 -13.28 -5.59
N GLU A 50 10.27 -13.98 -5.34
CA GLU A 50 10.05 -15.37 -5.77
C GLU A 50 10.21 -15.55 -7.27
N ARG A 51 9.75 -14.57 -8.07
CA ARG A 51 9.87 -14.54 -9.53
C ARG A 51 9.94 -13.11 -10.02
N THR A 52 10.69 -12.88 -11.08
CA THR A 52 10.96 -11.55 -11.66
C THR A 52 10.19 -11.26 -12.94
N ASP A 53 9.40 -12.22 -13.46
CA ASP A 53 8.53 -12.05 -14.63
C ASP A 53 7.08 -12.14 -14.16
N LEU A 54 6.36 -11.01 -14.16
CA LEU A 54 5.01 -10.89 -13.65
C LEU A 54 4.02 -10.49 -14.75
N ALA A 55 2.74 -10.83 -14.58
CA ALA A 55 1.69 -10.41 -15.49
C ALA A 55 1.12 -9.06 -15.05
N ALA A 56 0.80 -8.18 -16.03
CA ALA A 56 0.15 -6.90 -15.78
C ALA A 56 -1.25 -7.05 -15.15
N GLY A 57 -1.60 -6.13 -14.28
CA GLY A 57 -2.83 -6.11 -13.47
C GLY A 57 -2.52 -5.94 -11.99
N THR A 58 -3.51 -6.21 -11.16
CA THR A 58 -3.32 -6.18 -9.69
C THR A 58 -2.46 -7.37 -9.24
N ILE A 59 -1.37 -7.07 -8.56
CA ILE A 59 -0.40 -8.04 -8.03
C ILE A 59 -0.38 -7.92 -6.51
N ASP A 60 -0.47 -9.05 -5.83
CA ASP A 60 -0.34 -9.15 -4.38
C ASP A 60 1.10 -9.53 -4.01
N PHE A 61 1.88 -8.57 -3.53
CA PHE A 61 3.21 -8.82 -2.99
C PHE A 61 3.11 -9.25 -1.53
N GLU A 62 3.31 -10.54 -1.26
CA GLU A 62 3.28 -11.09 0.10
C GLU A 62 4.65 -10.90 0.76
N PHE A 63 4.84 -9.75 1.41
CA PHE A 63 6.12 -9.39 2.03
C PHE A 63 6.27 -10.01 3.41
N THR A 64 7.30 -10.84 3.58
CA THR A 64 7.71 -11.41 4.87
C THR A 64 9.04 -10.79 5.30
N ASN A 65 9.05 -10.15 6.47
CA ASN A 65 10.27 -9.64 7.08
C ASN A 65 10.95 -10.74 7.89
N GLU A 66 12.00 -11.35 7.34
CA GLU A 66 12.86 -12.33 8.01
C GLU A 66 14.10 -11.68 8.65
N GLY A 67 14.22 -10.36 8.58
CA GLY A 67 15.27 -9.58 9.23
C GLY A 67 15.08 -9.45 10.74
N LYS A 68 15.96 -8.69 11.38
CA LYS A 68 15.93 -8.40 12.81
C LYS A 68 15.35 -7.03 13.14
N LYS A 69 15.24 -6.16 12.14
CA LYS A 69 14.73 -4.80 12.26
C LYS A 69 13.32 -4.73 11.68
N VAL A 70 12.54 -3.74 12.10
CA VAL A 70 11.32 -3.36 11.37
C VAL A 70 11.72 -2.99 9.95
N SER A 71 10.93 -3.37 8.96
CA SER A 71 11.21 -3.12 7.55
C SER A 71 9.98 -2.60 6.84
N GLU A 72 10.19 -2.05 5.65
CA GLU A 72 9.20 -1.60 4.70
C GLU A 72 9.42 -2.28 3.37
N LEU A 73 8.37 -2.39 2.56
CA LEU A 73 8.46 -2.80 1.17
C LEU A 73 7.82 -1.74 0.29
N TYR A 74 8.53 -1.35 -0.74
CA TYR A 74 8.04 -0.48 -1.82
C TYR A 74 8.05 -1.23 -3.15
N VAL A 75 7.07 -0.94 -3.99
CA VAL A 75 7.11 -1.21 -5.43
C VAL A 75 7.40 0.10 -6.12
N VAL A 76 8.50 0.16 -6.86
CA VAL A 76 9.05 1.39 -7.44
C VAL A 76 9.17 1.22 -8.95
N ARG A 77 8.81 2.25 -9.72
CA ARG A 77 9.02 2.33 -11.17
C ARG A 77 10.47 2.61 -11.50
N GLU A 78 10.79 2.46 -12.78
CA GLU A 78 12.09 2.85 -13.35
C GLU A 78 12.41 4.35 -13.14
N ASP A 79 11.40 5.23 -13.18
CA ASP A 79 11.53 6.67 -12.94
C ASP A 79 11.64 7.06 -11.46
N GLY A 80 11.58 6.07 -10.56
CA GLY A 80 11.71 6.25 -9.11
C GLY A 80 10.37 6.47 -8.38
N ASP A 81 9.24 6.50 -9.09
CA ASP A 81 7.92 6.66 -8.48
C ASP A 81 7.51 5.42 -7.70
N ILE A 82 7.03 5.64 -6.48
CA ILE A 82 6.42 4.60 -5.67
C ILE A 82 5.02 4.32 -6.20
N VAL A 83 4.75 3.05 -6.51
CA VAL A 83 3.44 2.57 -6.98
C VAL A 83 2.62 2.02 -5.84
N GLY A 84 3.28 1.60 -4.79
CA GLY A 84 2.66 1.10 -3.58
C GLY A 84 3.70 0.73 -2.54
N GLU A 85 3.27 0.68 -1.29
CA GLU A 85 4.12 0.41 -0.15
C GLU A 85 3.40 -0.33 0.96
N VAL A 86 4.14 -0.96 1.81
CA VAL A 86 3.70 -1.46 3.11
C VAL A 86 4.79 -1.21 4.14
N GLU A 87 4.39 -0.51 5.17
CA GLU A 87 5.28 -0.03 6.22
C GLU A 87 5.20 -0.84 7.51
N ASN A 88 6.14 -0.58 8.42
CA ASN A 88 6.13 -1.07 9.80
C ASN A 88 5.97 -2.59 9.91
N VAL A 89 6.57 -3.35 9.00
CA VAL A 89 6.56 -4.80 9.03
C VAL A 89 7.60 -5.30 10.04
N THR A 90 7.15 -5.74 11.20
CA THR A 90 8.04 -6.23 12.26
C THR A 90 8.65 -7.59 11.89
N PRO A 91 9.78 -7.99 12.51
CA PRO A 91 10.38 -9.30 12.29
C PRO A 91 9.39 -10.46 12.41
N ASN A 92 9.47 -11.40 11.46
CA ASN A 92 8.60 -12.58 11.30
C ASN A 92 7.13 -12.26 11.00
N LEU A 93 6.80 -11.04 10.60
CA LEU A 93 5.48 -10.68 10.13
C LEU A 93 5.42 -10.73 8.60
N THR A 94 4.29 -11.20 8.07
CA THR A 94 3.94 -11.09 6.65
C THR A 94 2.83 -10.08 6.48
N ARG A 95 2.98 -9.17 5.51
CA ARG A 95 1.94 -8.23 5.06
C ARG A 95 1.81 -8.28 3.54
N THR A 96 0.63 -8.01 3.04
CA THR A 96 0.36 -7.96 1.60
C THR A 96 0.29 -6.51 1.14
N LEU A 97 1.13 -6.19 0.15
CA LEU A 97 1.04 -4.96 -0.63
C LEU A 97 0.32 -5.27 -1.93
N LYS A 98 -0.78 -4.57 -2.21
CA LYS A 98 -1.47 -4.65 -3.50
C LYS A 98 -1.00 -3.51 -4.40
N ALA A 99 -0.50 -3.84 -5.59
CA ALA A 99 -0.13 -2.86 -6.59
C ALA A 99 -0.77 -3.20 -7.93
N ASP A 100 -1.34 -2.20 -8.61
CA ASP A 100 -1.92 -2.35 -9.93
C ASP A 100 -0.91 -1.86 -10.98
N LEU A 101 -0.26 -2.82 -11.67
CA LEU A 101 0.89 -2.57 -12.52
C LEU A 101 0.58 -2.78 -14.00
N VAL A 102 0.99 -1.84 -14.82
CA VAL A 102 1.05 -1.99 -16.29
C VAL A 102 2.36 -2.65 -16.71
N ALA A 103 2.45 -3.08 -17.99
CA ALA A 103 3.71 -3.58 -18.53
C ALA A 103 4.83 -2.53 -18.42
N GLY A 104 5.99 -2.95 -17.91
CA GLY A 104 7.16 -2.09 -17.65
C GLY A 104 8.19 -2.73 -16.76
N GLU A 105 9.26 -2.00 -16.48
CA GLU A 105 10.30 -2.37 -15.55
C GLU A 105 10.03 -1.73 -14.19
N TYR A 106 10.24 -2.52 -13.14
CA TYR A 106 9.97 -2.15 -11.76
C TYR A 106 11.03 -2.69 -10.83
N LYS A 107 11.01 -2.23 -9.60
CA LYS A 107 11.82 -2.75 -8.50
C LYS A 107 10.95 -2.98 -7.28
N VAL A 108 11.21 -4.03 -6.53
CA VAL A 108 10.89 -4.08 -5.11
C VAL A 108 12.05 -3.49 -4.33
N ARG A 109 11.75 -2.70 -3.30
CA ARG A 109 12.75 -2.11 -2.40
C ARG A 109 12.37 -2.43 -0.96
N CYS A 110 13.22 -3.15 -0.25
CA CYS A 110 13.11 -3.39 1.18
C CYS A 110 13.96 -2.38 1.95
N LYS A 111 13.43 -1.78 3.02
CA LYS A 111 14.18 -0.84 3.90
C LYS A 111 14.28 -1.38 5.33
N PRO A 112 15.23 -2.26 5.62
CA PRO A 112 15.45 -2.77 6.97
C PRO A 112 15.91 -1.66 7.91
N GLY A 113 15.16 -1.44 8.99
CA GLY A 113 15.37 -0.33 9.93
C GLY A 113 14.76 0.98 9.48
N GLN A 114 14.01 0.99 8.37
CA GLN A 114 13.28 2.16 7.84
C GLN A 114 14.20 3.34 7.50
N THR A 115 15.45 3.06 7.17
CA THR A 115 16.48 4.07 6.87
C THR A 115 17.36 3.61 5.71
N GLY A 116 18.09 4.55 5.12
CA GLY A 116 18.97 4.30 3.98
C GLY A 116 18.25 4.20 2.64
N ASP A 117 19.01 3.96 1.59
CA ASP A 117 18.50 3.86 0.21
C ASP A 117 17.65 2.58 -0.01
N GLY A 118 17.75 1.60 0.92
CA GLY A 118 17.08 0.30 0.80
C GLY A 118 17.86 -0.70 -0.06
N ILE A 119 17.31 -1.90 -0.17
CA ILE A 119 17.86 -3.02 -0.96
C ILE A 119 16.86 -3.30 -2.08
N GLU A 120 17.31 -3.29 -3.34
CA GLU A 120 16.44 -3.38 -4.49
C GLU A 120 16.60 -4.70 -5.24
N THR A 121 15.50 -5.21 -5.78
CA THR A 121 15.47 -6.31 -6.75
C THR A 121 14.57 -5.92 -7.92
N GLU A 122 15.12 -5.98 -9.13
CA GLU A 122 14.43 -5.63 -10.37
C GLU A 122 13.48 -6.74 -10.81
N PHE A 123 12.34 -6.35 -11.43
CA PHE A 123 11.42 -7.27 -12.06
C PHE A 123 10.70 -6.62 -13.25
N THR A 124 10.24 -7.47 -14.16
CA THR A 124 9.53 -7.04 -15.39
C THR A 124 8.05 -7.42 -15.29
N VAL A 125 7.18 -6.50 -15.65
CA VAL A 125 5.76 -6.75 -15.81
C VAL A 125 5.43 -6.78 -17.30
N SER A 126 4.72 -7.81 -17.75
CA SER A 126 4.38 -7.98 -19.17
C SER A 126 2.90 -8.32 -19.38
N GLY A 127 2.43 -8.15 -20.63
CA GLY A 127 1.04 -8.42 -21.00
C GLY A 127 0.14 -7.19 -21.00
N LYS A 128 -1.17 -7.44 -20.92
CA LYS A 128 -2.20 -6.39 -20.88
C LYS A 128 -2.90 -6.41 -19.53
N GLY A 129 -3.09 -5.28 -18.91
CA GLY A 129 -3.72 -5.11 -17.62
C GLY A 129 -3.10 -3.93 -16.87
N GLY A 130 -3.56 -3.70 -15.65
CA GLY A 130 -3.17 -2.58 -14.83
C GLY A 130 -3.72 -1.24 -15.31
N THR A 131 -3.69 -0.27 -14.42
CA THR A 131 -4.09 1.12 -14.68
C THR A 131 -2.82 1.95 -14.89
N PRO A 132 -2.64 2.57 -16.08
CA PRO A 132 -1.53 3.49 -16.27
C PRO A 132 -1.59 4.62 -15.26
N GLN A 133 -0.44 4.98 -14.69
CA GLN A 133 -0.38 6.18 -13.87
C GLN A 133 -0.73 7.40 -14.72
N ALA A 134 -1.51 8.31 -14.15
CA ALA A 134 -1.83 9.56 -14.81
C ALA A 134 -0.54 10.33 -15.10
N LYS A 135 -0.46 10.90 -16.31
CA LYS A 135 0.65 11.80 -16.65
C LYS A 135 0.54 13.05 -15.78
N ALA A 136 1.64 13.48 -15.20
CA ALA A 136 1.67 14.70 -14.43
C ALA A 136 1.34 15.94 -15.31
N ASP A 137 0.42 16.77 -14.83
CA ASP A 137 0.05 18.04 -15.43
C ASP A 137 1.10 19.12 -15.14
N ARG A 138 1.76 18.99 -13.97
CA ARG A 138 2.86 19.87 -13.56
C ARG A 138 3.86 19.14 -12.66
N THR A 139 5.08 19.66 -12.59
CA THR A 139 6.09 19.25 -11.63
C THR A 139 6.28 20.34 -10.58
N VAL A 140 6.37 19.96 -9.32
CA VAL A 140 6.74 20.80 -8.18
C VAL A 140 8.07 20.30 -7.66
N THR A 141 9.11 21.12 -7.79
CA THR A 141 10.45 20.85 -7.28
C THR A 141 10.68 21.67 -6.02
N PHE A 142 11.17 21.05 -4.96
CA PHE A 142 11.37 21.71 -3.66
C PHE A 142 12.48 21.04 -2.86
N ASP A 143 12.94 21.73 -1.81
CA ASP A 143 13.96 21.22 -0.90
C ASP A 143 13.37 20.86 0.46
N ALA A 144 13.81 19.73 1.01
CA ALA A 144 13.60 19.37 2.41
C ALA A 144 14.87 19.69 3.19
N ALA A 145 14.80 20.71 4.05
CA ALA A 145 15.83 20.99 5.05
C ALA A 145 15.35 20.51 6.42
N ASP A 146 16.23 20.49 7.44
CA ASP A 146 15.85 19.99 8.75
C ASP A 146 14.61 20.73 9.29
N PHE A 147 13.50 19.99 9.41
CA PHE A 147 12.17 20.38 9.91
C PHE A 147 11.44 21.44 9.07
N THR A 148 11.77 21.60 7.78
CA THR A 148 11.07 22.53 6.89
C THR A 148 11.15 22.11 5.43
N TYR A 149 10.11 22.45 4.66
CA TYR A 149 10.15 22.41 3.20
C TYR A 149 10.35 23.81 2.66
N GLN A 150 11.27 23.97 1.71
CA GLN A 150 11.63 25.24 1.08
C GLN A 150 11.25 25.20 -0.41
N ASP A 151 10.83 26.35 -0.93
CA ASP A 151 10.44 26.53 -2.35
C ASP A 151 9.28 25.64 -2.80
N LEU A 152 8.46 25.14 -1.85
CA LEU A 152 7.30 24.30 -2.11
C LEU A 152 6.11 25.14 -2.60
N ASP A 153 5.93 25.20 -3.93
CA ASP A 153 4.81 25.91 -4.59
C ASP A 153 3.63 24.98 -4.85
N LEU A 154 2.60 25.09 -4.03
CA LEU A 154 1.35 24.32 -4.12
C LEU A 154 0.16 25.16 -4.65
N ASP A 155 0.42 26.38 -5.09
CA ASP A 155 -0.63 27.28 -5.57
C ASP A 155 -1.23 26.77 -6.90
N GLY A 156 -2.54 26.96 -7.05
CA GLY A 156 -3.25 26.69 -8.29
C GLY A 156 -3.56 25.22 -8.57
N ILE A 157 -3.36 24.32 -7.62
CA ILE A 157 -3.80 22.94 -7.74
C ILE A 157 -5.33 22.91 -7.69
N THR A 158 -5.94 22.19 -8.64
CA THR A 158 -7.40 22.00 -8.72
C THR A 158 -7.74 20.51 -8.69
N LYS A 159 -8.98 20.20 -8.34
CA LYS A 159 -9.50 18.84 -8.41
C LYS A 159 -9.22 18.21 -9.79
N GLY A 160 -8.72 16.98 -9.80
CA GLY A 160 -8.33 16.22 -10.98
C GLY A 160 -6.90 16.49 -11.46
N THR A 161 -6.18 17.46 -10.88
CA THR A 161 -4.77 17.74 -11.24
C THR A 161 -3.86 16.61 -10.74
N THR A 162 -2.98 16.14 -11.62
CA THR A 162 -1.89 15.21 -11.29
C THR A 162 -0.58 16.01 -11.20
N VAL A 163 0.10 15.90 -10.06
CA VAL A 163 1.35 16.63 -9.77
C VAL A 163 2.49 15.64 -9.56
N ARG A 164 3.60 15.86 -10.25
CA ARG A 164 4.89 15.23 -9.94
C ARG A 164 5.60 16.06 -8.88
N PHE A 165 5.88 15.49 -7.74
CA PHE A 165 6.72 16.08 -6.70
C PHE A 165 8.15 15.57 -6.84
N GLU A 166 9.12 16.48 -6.83
CA GLU A 166 10.55 16.19 -6.83
C GLU A 166 11.19 16.88 -5.64
N MET A 167 11.58 16.11 -4.64
CA MET A 167 12.16 16.59 -3.40
C MET A 167 13.66 16.33 -3.37
N THR A 168 14.46 17.36 -3.09
CA THR A 168 15.88 17.21 -2.77
C THR A 168 16.06 17.35 -1.27
N ASN A 169 16.73 16.41 -0.62
CA ASN A 169 17.05 16.53 0.79
C ASN A 169 18.35 17.32 0.99
N SER A 170 18.23 18.57 1.37
CA SER A 170 19.35 19.48 1.73
C SER A 170 19.62 19.50 3.24
N GLY A 171 18.88 18.72 4.03
CA GLY A 171 19.03 18.60 5.48
C GLY A 171 20.16 17.66 5.91
N THR A 172 20.19 17.36 7.21
CA THR A 172 21.20 16.48 7.84
C THR A 172 20.64 15.12 8.26
N GLN A 173 19.32 14.94 8.17
CA GLN A 173 18.59 13.71 8.46
C GLN A 173 17.76 13.29 7.25
N ALA A 174 17.26 12.05 7.24
CA ALA A 174 16.29 11.63 6.24
C ALA A 174 14.99 12.43 6.37
N HIS A 175 14.37 12.77 5.25
CA HIS A 175 13.08 13.44 5.15
C HIS A 175 12.19 12.76 4.13
N GLU A 176 10.88 12.79 4.36
CA GLU A 176 9.83 12.36 3.45
C GLU A 176 8.82 13.50 3.21
N PHE A 177 7.93 13.33 2.25
CA PHE A 177 6.85 14.26 1.98
C PHE A 177 5.58 13.47 1.72
N GLU A 178 4.79 13.26 2.77
CA GLU A 178 3.49 12.61 2.71
C GLU A 178 2.39 13.65 2.52
N VAL A 179 1.40 13.36 1.69
CA VAL A 179 0.23 14.21 1.45
C VAL A 179 -1.04 13.49 1.87
N LEU A 180 -1.80 14.14 2.76
CA LEU A 180 -3.09 13.66 3.23
C LEU A 180 -4.22 14.46 2.56
N ASP A 181 -5.29 13.76 2.20
CA ASP A 181 -6.51 14.33 1.66
C ASP A 181 -7.35 15.04 2.75
N PRO A 182 -8.48 15.71 2.39
CA PRO A 182 -9.35 16.37 3.38
C PRO A 182 -9.97 15.42 4.43
N SER A 183 -9.96 14.11 4.20
CA SER A 183 -10.42 13.11 5.18
C SER A 183 -9.30 12.68 6.14
N GLY A 184 -8.05 13.02 5.84
CA GLY A 184 -6.85 12.62 6.58
C GLY A 184 -6.24 11.30 6.11
N GLU A 185 -6.65 10.79 4.93
CA GLU A 185 -6.03 9.62 4.32
C GLU A 185 -4.86 10.02 3.42
N ALA A 186 -3.76 9.26 3.47
CA ALA A 186 -2.61 9.49 2.61
C ALA A 186 -2.96 9.20 1.15
N ILE A 187 -2.70 10.17 0.27
CA ILE A 187 -2.85 10.01 -1.19
C ILE A 187 -1.55 9.61 -1.88
N GLY A 188 -0.45 9.69 -1.17
CA GLY A 188 0.88 9.31 -1.63
C GLY A 188 1.98 10.04 -0.87
N GLU A 189 3.21 9.59 -1.11
CA GLU A 189 4.40 10.18 -0.50
C GLU A 189 5.61 10.19 -1.43
N VAL A 190 6.50 11.14 -1.23
CA VAL A 190 7.90 11.02 -1.59
C VAL A 190 8.57 10.33 -0.41
N ALA A 191 8.89 9.04 -0.57
CA ALA A 191 9.48 8.24 0.51
C ALA A 191 10.75 8.86 1.08
N ALA A 192 11.09 8.43 2.29
CA ALA A 192 12.26 8.93 3.01
C ALA A 192 13.53 8.95 2.15
N ILE A 193 14.08 10.14 1.98
CA ILE A 193 15.27 10.44 1.18
C ILE A 193 16.41 10.81 2.12
N GLU A 194 17.56 10.19 1.93
CA GLU A 194 18.77 10.46 2.69
C GLU A 194 19.38 11.84 2.32
N PRO A 195 20.17 12.45 3.22
CA PRO A 195 20.84 13.72 2.95
C PRO A 195 21.61 13.76 1.61
N GLY A 196 21.40 14.83 0.85
CA GLY A 196 22.03 15.06 -0.45
C GLY A 196 21.43 14.26 -1.61
N LYS A 197 20.34 13.52 -1.39
CA LYS A 197 19.64 12.76 -2.43
C LYS A 197 18.38 13.48 -2.91
N THR A 198 17.90 13.05 -4.07
CA THR A 198 16.64 13.50 -4.67
C THR A 198 15.75 12.30 -4.93
N GLY A 199 14.46 12.47 -4.70
CA GLY A 199 13.44 11.47 -5.03
C GLY A 199 12.14 12.15 -5.40
N GLY A 200 11.14 11.39 -5.82
CA GLY A 200 9.87 11.97 -6.22
C GLY A 200 8.74 10.98 -6.19
N ALA A 201 7.53 11.54 -6.32
CA ALA A 201 6.29 10.80 -6.42
C ALA A 201 5.28 11.57 -7.27
N THR A 202 4.36 10.86 -7.90
CA THR A 202 3.27 11.46 -8.68
C THR A 202 1.95 11.20 -7.97
N MET A 203 1.21 12.26 -7.66
CA MET A 203 -0.04 12.22 -6.90
C MET A 203 -1.16 12.90 -7.68
N THR A 204 -2.37 12.34 -7.62
CA THR A 204 -3.57 12.94 -8.23
C THR A 204 -4.50 13.45 -7.13
N PHE A 205 -4.96 14.68 -7.26
CA PHE A 205 -5.82 15.34 -6.28
C PHE A 205 -7.30 15.15 -6.67
N GLU A 206 -7.90 14.04 -6.22
CA GLU A 206 -9.25 13.63 -6.65
C GLU A 206 -10.38 14.45 -6.02
N GLU A 207 -10.12 15.21 -4.96
CA GLU A 207 -11.11 15.98 -4.23
C GLU A 207 -10.69 17.45 -4.09
N ALA A 208 -11.67 18.35 -4.01
CA ALA A 208 -11.42 19.73 -3.61
C ALA A 208 -11.47 19.84 -2.08
N GLY A 209 -10.62 20.66 -1.50
CA GLY A 209 -10.57 20.89 -0.05
C GLY A 209 -9.18 21.17 0.46
N THR A 210 -9.06 21.19 1.78
CA THR A 210 -7.79 21.45 2.46
C THR A 210 -7.01 20.14 2.61
N TYR A 211 -5.85 20.07 2.00
CA TYR A 211 -4.89 18.98 2.11
C TYR A 211 -3.82 19.32 3.13
N THR A 212 -3.24 18.28 3.74
CA THR A 212 -2.10 18.42 4.65
C THR A 212 -0.88 17.74 4.05
N TYR A 213 0.29 18.35 4.19
CA TYR A 213 1.56 17.68 3.92
C TYR A 213 2.38 17.59 5.21
N GLN A 214 3.17 16.53 5.36
CA GLN A 214 3.92 16.27 6.58
C GLN A 214 5.14 15.37 6.35
N CYS A 215 6.06 15.36 7.34
CA CYS A 215 7.12 14.37 7.49
C CYS A 215 6.95 13.71 8.86
N ILE A 216 6.61 12.43 8.91
CA ILE A 216 6.39 11.70 10.17
C ILE A 216 7.62 10.97 10.69
N LEU A 217 8.76 11.06 9.99
CA LEU A 217 10.03 10.53 10.46
C LEU A 217 10.43 11.13 11.80
N LYS A 218 11.12 10.36 12.60
CA LYS A 218 11.52 10.79 13.95
C LYS A 218 12.92 11.40 13.96
N ASP A 219 13.02 12.58 14.54
CA ASP A 219 14.31 13.20 14.82
C ASP A 219 15.16 12.32 15.75
N ALA A 220 16.40 12.05 15.34
CA ALA A 220 17.32 11.16 16.04
C ALA A 220 17.69 11.63 17.46
N LYS A 221 17.55 12.93 17.76
CA LYS A 221 17.93 13.52 19.04
C LYS A 221 16.76 13.60 20.02
N THR A 222 15.60 14.04 19.54
CA THR A 222 14.43 14.32 20.38
C THR A 222 13.40 13.20 20.37
N HIS A 223 13.49 12.28 19.39
CA HIS A 223 12.52 11.21 19.10
C HIS A 223 11.10 11.72 18.77
N LYS A 224 10.95 13.02 18.51
CA LYS A 224 9.70 13.59 18.01
C LYS A 224 9.62 13.43 16.51
N ALA A 225 8.41 13.27 16.00
CA ALA A 225 8.19 13.29 14.55
C ALA A 225 8.49 14.70 14.00
N HIS A 226 8.98 14.77 12.77
CA HIS A 226 9.41 16.04 12.16
C HIS A 226 8.25 17.01 11.96
N ASP A 227 7.02 16.53 11.72
CA ASP A 227 5.81 17.34 11.71
C ASP A 227 5.60 18.09 13.02
N MET A 228 5.86 17.43 14.16
CA MET A 228 5.81 18.04 15.50
C MET A 228 6.92 19.09 15.73
N LEU A 229 7.92 19.11 14.88
CA LEU A 229 9.03 20.06 14.89
C LEU A 229 8.87 21.19 13.85
N GLY A 230 7.77 21.17 13.09
CA GLY A 230 7.42 22.20 12.12
C GLY A 230 7.39 21.74 10.65
N MET A 231 7.75 20.49 10.37
CA MET A 231 7.79 19.97 8.99
C MET A 231 6.41 19.49 8.52
N THR A 232 5.47 20.42 8.49
CA THR A 232 4.07 20.20 8.09
C THR A 232 3.44 21.51 7.63
N GLY A 233 2.37 21.40 6.86
CA GLY A 233 1.55 22.54 6.46
C GLY A 233 0.29 22.10 5.73
N THR A 234 -0.50 23.07 5.28
CA THR A 234 -1.74 22.83 4.55
C THR A 234 -1.81 23.66 3.29
N PHE A 235 -2.59 23.20 2.32
CA PHE A 235 -2.89 23.94 1.09
C PHE A 235 -4.30 23.61 0.59
N GLU A 236 -4.83 24.49 -0.27
CA GLU A 236 -6.18 24.34 -0.82
C GLU A 236 -6.12 23.78 -2.25
N VAL A 237 -6.82 22.66 -2.46
CA VAL A 237 -7.17 22.15 -3.79
C VAL A 237 -8.53 22.71 -4.15
N LYS A 238 -8.58 23.54 -5.20
CA LYS A 238 -9.82 24.24 -5.62
C LYS A 238 -10.71 23.30 -6.44
N ALA A 239 -12.01 23.56 -6.43
CA ALA A 239 -12.92 22.95 -7.41
C ALA A 239 -12.47 23.34 -8.83
N ALA A 240 -12.59 22.40 -9.80
CA ALA A 240 -12.26 22.62 -11.20
C ALA A 240 -13.25 23.55 -11.90
#